data_3d2c0d3db09db76b83b5063060e323a4
#
_entry.id   3d2c0d3db09db76b83b5063060e323a4
#
_cell.length_a   1.000
_cell.length_b   1.000
_cell.length_c   1.000
_cell.angle_alpha   90.00
_cell.angle_beta   90.00
_cell.angle_gamma   90.00
#
_symmetry.space_group_name_H-M   'P 1'
#
loop_
_entity.id
_entity.type
_entity.pdbx_description
1 polymer ?
#
loop_
_entity_poly.entity_id
_entity_poly.type
_entity_poly.pdbx_seq_one_letter_code
_entity_poly.pdbx_strand_id
1 'polypeptide(L)'
;VLRSIQRFLARVLRLELNEAKSGVVPVEGCEFLGFTFRGEQIRWTHKAEREFKRRVRRLTSRRWGVSMEVRLAKLSQYVRGWMGYFGLSEYYTVLPTLDEWLRRRVRSCYWKMWRRPRNRIRQLIKLGTGKHSAILAGLSRKGYWRLSRTLSTHTGMTNAWLAEQGVISLKELWVNIHYPKGKASKHRLPR
;
A
#
# COMPACT_ATOMS: atom_id res chain seq x y z
N VAL A 1 -5.21 39.01 -3.35
CA VAL A 1 -5.45 37.91 -2.40
C VAL A 1 -4.31 37.83 -1.38
N LEU A 2 -3.06 37.60 -1.75
CA LEU A 2 -1.93 37.41 -0.82
C LEU A 2 -1.76 38.59 0.15
N ARG A 3 -1.73 39.84 -0.38
CA ARG A 3 -1.62 41.07 0.42
C ARG A 3 -2.77 41.27 1.41
N SER A 4 -3.98 40.81 1.06
CA SER A 4 -5.16 40.86 1.95
C SER A 4 -4.98 39.88 3.13
N ILE A 5 -4.52 38.67 2.82
CA ILE A 5 -4.23 37.63 3.83
C ILE A 5 -3.11 38.08 4.76
N GLN A 6 -2.02 38.62 4.22
CA GLN A 6 -0.91 39.19 5.02
C GLN A 6 -1.39 40.24 6.00
N ARG A 7 -2.20 41.21 5.52
CA ARG A 7 -2.77 42.25 6.39
C ARG A 7 -3.67 41.70 7.48
N PHE A 8 -4.50 40.70 7.15
CA PHE A 8 -5.36 40.04 8.13
C PHE A 8 -4.53 39.30 9.19
N LEU A 9 -3.56 38.50 8.78
CA LEU A 9 -2.67 37.77 9.69
C LEU A 9 -1.93 38.71 10.63
N ALA A 10 -1.35 39.78 10.11
CA ALA A 10 -0.59 40.74 10.90
C ALA A 10 -1.49 41.53 11.87
N ARG A 11 -2.66 42.02 11.42
CA ARG A 11 -3.54 42.92 12.22
C ARG A 11 -4.42 42.17 13.22
N VAL A 12 -4.99 41.01 12.79
CA VAL A 12 -5.99 40.29 13.59
C VAL A 12 -5.35 39.21 14.44
N LEU A 13 -4.47 38.41 13.82
CA LEU A 13 -3.85 37.26 14.49
C LEU A 13 -2.44 37.55 15.05
N ARG A 14 -1.89 38.74 14.76
CA ARG A 14 -0.52 39.16 15.14
C ARG A 14 0.55 38.12 14.73
N LEU A 15 0.38 37.54 13.55
CA LEU A 15 1.27 36.53 12.97
C LEU A 15 2.03 37.14 11.79
N GLU A 16 3.33 36.93 11.76
CA GLU A 16 4.19 37.31 10.63
C GLU A 16 4.19 36.20 9.57
N LEU A 17 4.00 36.58 8.31
CA LEU A 17 4.07 35.69 7.18
C LEU A 17 5.52 35.53 6.73
N ASN A 18 5.99 34.30 6.57
CA ASN A 18 7.29 34.04 5.98
C ASN A 18 7.21 34.18 4.46
N GLU A 19 7.62 35.32 3.92
CA GLU A 19 7.55 35.67 2.49
C GLU A 19 8.33 34.68 1.59
N ALA A 20 9.43 34.13 2.08
CA ALA A 20 10.23 33.17 1.33
C ALA A 20 9.54 31.79 1.15
N LYS A 21 8.56 31.49 2.00
CA LYS A 21 7.80 30.21 1.97
C LYS A 21 6.34 30.35 1.57
N SER A 22 5.89 31.60 1.37
CA SER A 22 4.48 31.89 1.10
C SER A 22 4.36 32.51 -0.29
N GLY A 23 3.46 31.97 -1.10
CA GLY A 23 3.24 32.48 -2.46
C GLY A 23 1.88 32.04 -3.00
N VAL A 24 1.46 32.67 -4.06
CA VAL A 24 0.32 32.24 -4.87
C VAL A 24 0.89 31.52 -6.07
N VAL A 25 0.59 30.24 -6.20
CA VAL A 25 1.04 29.40 -7.31
C VAL A 25 -0.17 28.83 -8.03
N PRO A 26 -0.05 28.48 -9.32
CA PRO A 26 -1.07 27.73 -10.03
C PRO A 26 -1.38 26.41 -9.29
N VAL A 27 -2.63 25.99 -9.29
CA VAL A 27 -3.05 24.73 -8.63
C VAL A 27 -2.37 23.53 -9.28
N GLU A 28 -2.21 23.57 -10.61
CA GLU A 28 -1.51 22.54 -11.37
C GLU A 28 -0.02 22.49 -11.01
N GLY A 29 0.41 21.32 -10.52
CA GLY A 29 1.79 21.11 -10.09
C GLY A 29 2.10 21.58 -8.66
N CYS A 30 1.15 22.18 -7.96
CA CYS A 30 1.30 22.51 -6.54
C CYS A 30 1.37 21.22 -5.71
N GLU A 31 2.39 21.10 -4.85
CA GLU A 31 2.50 20.04 -3.86
C GLU A 31 2.18 20.60 -2.47
N PHE A 32 1.12 20.08 -1.84
CA PHE A 32 0.72 20.48 -0.50
C PHE A 32 0.42 19.25 0.36
N LEU A 33 1.08 19.16 1.52
CA LEU A 33 0.92 18.06 2.48
C LEU A 33 1.05 16.64 1.85
N GLY A 34 1.90 16.49 0.83
CA GLY A 34 2.10 15.22 0.15
C GLY A 34 1.05 14.88 -0.92
N PHE A 35 0.17 15.84 -1.21
CA PHE A 35 -0.76 15.77 -2.33
C PHE A 35 -0.33 16.71 -3.44
N THR A 36 -0.75 16.40 -4.65
CA THR A 36 -0.66 17.24 -5.85
C THR A 36 -2.03 17.28 -6.52
N PHE A 37 -2.25 18.34 -7.28
CA PHE A 37 -3.50 18.56 -7.97
C PHE A 37 -3.27 18.39 -9.48
N ARG A 38 -4.19 17.70 -10.13
CA ARG A 38 -4.18 17.53 -11.58
C ARG A 38 -5.60 17.76 -12.12
N GLY A 39 -5.83 18.96 -12.65
CA GLY A 39 -7.18 19.45 -12.85
C GLY A 39 -7.91 19.51 -11.51
N GLU A 40 -9.11 18.95 -11.44
CA GLU A 40 -9.91 18.88 -10.21
C GLU A 40 -9.57 17.70 -9.29
N GLN A 41 -8.67 16.80 -9.73
CA GLN A 41 -8.34 15.59 -8.98
C GLN A 41 -7.22 15.79 -7.98
N ILE A 42 -7.45 15.33 -6.76
CA ILE A 42 -6.44 15.23 -5.70
C ILE A 42 -5.69 13.91 -5.84
N ARG A 43 -4.36 13.96 -5.93
CA ARG A 43 -3.50 12.78 -6.02
C ARG A 43 -2.38 12.87 -4.99
N TRP A 44 -1.94 11.73 -4.43
CA TRP A 44 -0.70 11.73 -3.66
C TRP A 44 0.52 11.93 -4.55
N THR A 45 1.56 12.55 -4.02
CA THR A 45 2.81 12.80 -4.75
C THR A 45 3.59 11.51 -4.99
N HIS A 46 4.45 11.49 -5.98
CA HIS A 46 5.43 10.40 -6.19
C HIS A 46 6.35 10.20 -4.98
N LYS A 47 6.62 11.26 -4.21
CA LYS A 47 7.38 11.18 -2.97
C LYS A 47 6.63 10.35 -1.92
N ALA A 48 5.33 10.58 -1.75
CA ALA A 48 4.47 9.83 -0.83
C ALA A 48 4.42 8.33 -1.21
N GLU A 49 4.28 8.01 -2.50
CA GLU A 49 4.29 6.63 -2.99
C GLU A 49 5.66 5.94 -2.75
N ARG A 50 6.76 6.63 -3.04
CA ARG A 50 8.11 6.09 -2.78
C ARG A 50 8.34 5.81 -1.31
N GLU A 51 7.88 6.71 -0.43
CA GLU A 51 7.98 6.55 1.01
C GLU A 51 7.12 5.38 1.52
N PHE A 52 5.89 5.24 1.01
CA PHE A 52 5.05 4.06 1.26
C PHE A 52 5.80 2.77 0.89
N LYS A 53 6.31 2.69 -0.33
CA LYS A 53 7.07 1.52 -0.81
C LYS A 53 8.32 1.28 0.04
N ARG A 54 9.02 2.32 0.45
CA ARG A 54 10.20 2.22 1.34
C ARG A 54 9.82 1.61 2.70
N ARG A 55 8.76 2.09 3.32
CA ARG A 55 8.29 1.60 4.61
C ARG A 55 7.79 0.15 4.53
N VAL A 56 7.01 -0.17 3.51
CA VAL A 56 6.55 -1.56 3.26
C VAL A 56 7.75 -2.49 3.03
N ARG A 57 8.79 -2.08 2.27
CA ARG A 57 10.01 -2.89 2.12
C ARG A 57 10.68 -3.19 3.45
N ARG A 58 10.74 -2.21 4.35
CA ARG A 58 11.30 -2.37 5.70
C ARG A 58 10.48 -3.35 6.53
N LEU A 59 9.15 -3.19 6.59
CA LEU A 59 8.23 -4.07 7.32
C LEU A 59 8.18 -5.50 6.76
N THR A 60 8.40 -5.68 5.47
CA THR A 60 8.46 -6.97 4.79
C THR A 60 9.89 -7.42 4.51
N SER A 61 10.88 -6.89 5.25
CA SER A 61 12.27 -7.32 5.11
C SER A 61 12.42 -8.77 5.58
N ARG A 62 13.02 -9.61 4.74
CA ARG A 62 13.29 -11.01 5.05
C ARG A 62 14.42 -11.19 6.07
N ARG A 63 15.15 -10.11 6.40
CA ARG A 63 16.17 -10.08 7.45
C ARG A 63 15.61 -9.67 8.82
N TRP A 64 14.39 -9.16 8.85
CA TRP A 64 13.71 -8.81 10.09
C TRP A 64 13.24 -10.10 10.79
N GLY A 65 13.86 -10.44 11.89
CA GLY A 65 13.72 -11.71 12.63
C GLY A 65 12.45 -11.84 13.48
N VAL A 66 11.31 -11.28 13.04
CA VAL A 66 10.04 -11.36 13.75
C VAL A 66 9.12 -12.44 13.16
N SER A 67 8.13 -12.88 13.95
CA SER A 67 7.09 -13.80 13.48
C SER A 67 6.25 -13.18 12.36
N MET A 68 5.54 -14.02 11.59
CA MET A 68 4.64 -13.52 10.55
C MET A 68 3.46 -12.75 11.14
N GLU A 69 2.95 -13.15 12.29
CA GLU A 69 1.87 -12.46 13.02
C GLU A 69 2.26 -11.02 13.35
N VAL A 70 3.39 -10.82 14.01
CA VAL A 70 3.92 -9.49 14.34
C VAL A 70 4.15 -8.67 13.06
N ARG A 71 4.70 -9.30 12.02
CA ARG A 71 4.95 -8.66 10.72
C ARG A 71 3.64 -8.16 10.09
N LEU A 72 2.63 -9.01 10.02
CA LEU A 72 1.35 -8.70 9.43
C LEU A 72 0.58 -7.65 10.25
N ALA A 73 0.61 -7.75 11.57
CA ALA A 73 0.02 -6.74 12.45
C ALA A 73 0.62 -5.35 12.23
N LYS A 74 1.97 -5.24 12.19
CA LYS A 74 2.66 -3.96 11.92
C LYS A 74 2.42 -3.46 10.50
N LEU A 75 2.37 -4.36 9.50
CA LEU A 75 2.06 -4.01 8.12
C LEU A 75 0.62 -3.48 8.01
N SER A 76 -0.35 -4.16 8.60
CA SER A 76 -1.76 -3.76 8.62
C SER A 76 -1.96 -2.41 9.30
N GLN A 77 -1.33 -2.20 10.46
CA GLN A 77 -1.37 -0.92 11.17
C GLN A 77 -0.85 0.22 10.27
N TYR A 78 0.29 -0.01 9.61
CA TYR A 78 0.87 0.99 8.72
C TYR A 78 0.00 1.28 7.49
N VAL A 79 -0.52 0.23 6.83
CA VAL A 79 -1.38 0.37 5.63
C VAL A 79 -2.67 1.12 5.98
N ARG A 80 -3.31 0.81 7.12
CA ARG A 80 -4.50 1.53 7.58
C ARG A 80 -4.21 3.02 7.84
N GLY A 81 -3.13 3.32 8.57
CA GLY A 81 -2.76 4.71 8.85
C GLY A 81 -2.43 5.49 7.59
N TRP A 82 -1.69 4.88 6.64
CA TRP A 82 -1.37 5.51 5.37
C TRP A 82 -2.62 5.77 4.53
N MET A 83 -3.53 4.80 4.43
CA MET A 83 -4.80 4.96 3.72
C MET A 83 -5.76 5.92 4.43
N GLY A 84 -5.72 6.00 5.76
CA GLY A 84 -6.50 6.99 6.51
C GLY A 84 -6.14 8.44 6.15
N TYR A 85 -4.88 8.67 5.76
CA TYR A 85 -4.41 9.99 5.32
C TYR A 85 -4.50 10.16 3.79
N PHE A 86 -3.84 9.25 3.04
CA PHE A 86 -3.73 9.35 1.58
C PHE A 86 -4.93 8.77 0.82
N GLY A 87 -5.84 8.10 1.49
CA GLY A 87 -7.06 7.55 0.89
C GLY A 87 -8.03 8.60 0.35
N LEU A 88 -7.87 9.88 0.72
CA LEU A 88 -8.58 11.00 0.12
C LEU A 88 -8.24 11.22 -1.36
N SER A 89 -7.11 10.65 -1.82
CA SER A 89 -6.70 10.74 -3.22
C SER A 89 -7.66 10.00 -4.13
N GLU A 90 -8.05 10.62 -5.24
CA GLU A 90 -8.90 10.03 -6.28
C GLU A 90 -8.11 9.14 -7.26
N TYR A 91 -6.81 8.93 -7.01
CA TYR A 91 -5.93 8.18 -7.90
C TYR A 91 -6.05 6.65 -7.70
N TYR A 92 -7.15 6.09 -8.17
CA TYR A 92 -7.45 4.66 -8.03
C TYR A 92 -6.52 3.72 -8.82
N THR A 93 -6.09 4.11 -10.02
CA THR A 93 -5.42 3.22 -10.98
C THR A 93 -4.14 2.56 -10.46
N VAL A 94 -3.46 3.18 -9.51
CA VAL A 94 -2.22 2.65 -8.91
C VAL A 94 -2.48 1.63 -7.79
N LEU A 95 -3.66 1.67 -7.17
CA LEU A 95 -3.97 0.82 -6.02
C LEU A 95 -3.91 -0.69 -6.31
N PRO A 96 -4.48 -1.21 -7.42
CA PRO A 96 -4.36 -2.64 -7.75
C PRO A 96 -2.90 -3.09 -7.87
N THR A 97 -2.06 -2.29 -8.53
CA THR A 97 -0.64 -2.60 -8.71
C THR A 97 0.12 -2.58 -7.37
N LEU A 98 -0.20 -1.62 -6.49
CA LEU A 98 0.38 -1.59 -5.14
C LEU A 98 -0.05 -2.80 -4.30
N ASP A 99 -1.31 -3.22 -4.40
CA ASP A 99 -1.83 -4.40 -3.73
C ASP A 99 -1.16 -5.68 -4.20
N GLU A 100 -0.99 -5.86 -5.52
CA GLU A 100 -0.26 -7.01 -6.06
C GLU A 100 1.17 -7.06 -5.57
N TRP A 101 1.85 -5.92 -5.60
CA TRP A 101 3.21 -5.80 -5.12
C TRP A 101 3.31 -6.09 -3.62
N LEU A 102 2.39 -5.58 -2.80
CA LEU A 102 2.34 -5.82 -1.36
C LEU A 102 2.11 -7.31 -1.06
N ARG A 103 1.12 -7.95 -1.70
CA ARG A 103 0.86 -9.39 -1.56
C ARG A 103 2.08 -10.23 -1.99
N ARG A 104 2.75 -9.87 -3.08
CA ARG A 104 3.99 -10.52 -3.51
C ARG A 104 5.10 -10.39 -2.46
N ARG A 105 5.24 -9.22 -1.82
CA ARG A 105 6.18 -9.00 -0.70
C ARG A 105 5.90 -9.96 0.46
N VAL A 106 4.65 -10.07 0.88
CA VAL A 106 4.23 -10.96 1.96
C VAL A 106 4.48 -12.43 1.61
N ARG A 107 4.08 -12.89 0.41
CA ARG A 107 4.37 -14.25 -0.06
C ARG A 107 5.87 -14.57 -0.01
N SER A 108 6.72 -13.61 -0.37
CA SER A 108 8.17 -13.81 -0.30
C SER A 108 8.70 -13.97 1.14
N CYS A 109 8.01 -13.41 2.13
CA CYS A 109 8.32 -13.62 3.55
C CYS A 109 7.96 -15.03 4.00
N TYR A 110 6.79 -15.55 3.60
CA TYR A 110 6.42 -16.95 3.85
C TYR A 110 7.41 -17.93 3.24
N TRP A 111 7.85 -17.70 1.99
CA TRP A 111 8.89 -18.51 1.37
C TRP A 111 10.20 -18.51 2.16
N LYS A 112 10.60 -17.39 2.73
CA LYS A 112 11.79 -17.31 3.60
C LYS A 112 11.57 -18.06 4.92
N MET A 113 10.40 -17.99 5.51
CA MET A 113 10.04 -18.69 6.74
C MET A 113 10.07 -20.21 6.54
N TRP A 114 9.61 -20.72 5.42
CA TRP A 114 9.64 -22.16 5.07
C TRP A 114 11.00 -22.60 4.57
N ARG A 115 12.05 -22.44 5.36
CA ARG A 115 13.45 -22.59 4.96
C ARG A 115 13.77 -23.90 4.23
N ARG A 116 13.26 -25.04 4.73
CA ARG A 116 13.61 -26.39 4.22
C ARG A 116 12.68 -26.78 3.07
N PRO A 117 13.17 -27.42 1.98
CA PRO A 117 12.35 -27.87 0.86
C PRO A 117 11.14 -28.72 1.28
N ARG A 118 11.34 -29.69 2.16
CA ARG A 118 10.27 -30.55 2.68
C ARG A 118 9.14 -29.72 3.33
N ASN A 119 9.49 -28.69 4.11
CA ASN A 119 8.50 -27.83 4.72
C ASN A 119 7.75 -26.97 3.68
N ARG A 120 8.44 -26.44 2.66
CA ARG A 120 7.81 -25.70 1.56
C ARG A 120 6.77 -26.54 0.84
N ILE A 121 7.13 -27.79 0.47
CA ILE A 121 6.23 -28.74 -0.19
C ILE A 121 5.02 -29.01 0.69
N ARG A 122 5.24 -29.38 1.96
CA ARG A 122 4.16 -29.66 2.92
C ARG A 122 3.19 -28.48 3.07
N GLN A 123 3.71 -27.28 3.22
CA GLN A 123 2.89 -26.08 3.38
C GLN A 123 2.10 -25.77 2.12
N LEU A 124 2.70 -25.86 0.94
CA LEU A 124 1.98 -25.65 -0.33
C LEU A 124 0.86 -26.66 -0.52
N ILE A 125 1.09 -27.93 -0.24
CA ILE A 125 0.06 -28.98 -0.32
C ILE A 125 -1.05 -28.69 0.66
N LYS A 126 -0.72 -28.34 1.91
CA LYS A 126 -1.72 -27.96 2.94
C LYS A 126 -2.61 -26.80 2.49
N LEU A 127 -2.06 -25.87 1.70
CA LEU A 127 -2.76 -24.71 1.17
C LEU A 127 -3.49 -25.00 -0.17
N GLY A 128 -3.55 -26.26 -0.61
CA GLY A 128 -4.29 -26.67 -1.80
C GLY A 128 -3.49 -26.66 -3.11
N THR A 129 -2.18 -26.45 -3.08
CA THR A 129 -1.35 -26.60 -4.29
C THR A 129 -1.21 -28.10 -4.64
N GLY A 130 -1.46 -28.46 -5.90
CA GLY A 130 -1.30 -29.82 -6.38
C GLY A 130 0.11 -30.39 -6.11
N LYS A 131 0.19 -31.67 -5.70
CA LYS A 131 1.42 -32.33 -5.23
C LYS A 131 2.63 -32.14 -6.16
N HIS A 132 2.46 -32.37 -7.46
CA HIS A 132 3.53 -32.20 -8.45
C HIS A 132 4.06 -30.76 -8.50
N SER A 133 3.16 -29.76 -8.59
CA SER A 133 3.52 -28.35 -8.61
C SER A 133 4.19 -27.89 -7.29
N ALA A 134 3.73 -28.43 -6.16
CA ALA A 134 4.32 -28.15 -4.84
C ALA A 134 5.74 -28.69 -4.74
N ILE A 135 6.01 -29.91 -5.25
CA ILE A 135 7.34 -30.52 -5.28
C ILE A 135 8.29 -29.68 -6.14
N LEU A 136 7.90 -29.34 -7.38
CA LEU A 136 8.72 -28.53 -8.28
C LEU A 136 9.05 -27.16 -7.68
N ALA A 137 8.06 -26.50 -7.08
CA ALA A 137 8.27 -25.21 -6.45
C ALA A 137 9.12 -25.30 -5.18
N GLY A 138 8.90 -26.30 -4.33
CA GLY A 138 9.60 -26.50 -3.08
C GLY A 138 11.09 -26.86 -3.23
N LEU A 139 11.42 -27.66 -4.26
CA LEU A 139 12.80 -28.05 -4.61
C LEU A 139 13.52 -26.96 -5.42
N SER A 140 12.80 -25.98 -5.91
CA SER A 140 13.39 -24.93 -6.75
C SER A 140 14.48 -24.15 -6.01
N ARG A 141 15.66 -23.98 -6.68
CA ARG A 141 16.76 -23.14 -6.22
C ARG A 141 16.56 -21.65 -6.50
N LYS A 142 15.46 -21.26 -7.14
CA LYS A 142 15.14 -19.86 -7.45
C LYS A 142 14.90 -19.06 -6.16
N GLY A 143 15.28 -17.78 -6.18
CA GLY A 143 15.10 -16.89 -5.02
C GLY A 143 13.63 -16.67 -4.65
N TYR A 144 13.36 -16.40 -3.38
CA TYR A 144 12.02 -16.25 -2.81
C TYR A 144 11.15 -15.20 -3.53
N TRP A 145 11.77 -14.14 -4.05
CA TRP A 145 11.08 -13.13 -4.84
C TRP A 145 10.56 -13.66 -6.18
N ARG A 146 11.30 -14.54 -6.82
CA ARG A 146 10.85 -15.18 -8.06
C ARG A 146 9.77 -16.22 -7.76
N LEU A 147 9.97 -17.03 -6.72
CA LEU A 147 8.99 -18.04 -6.30
C LEU A 147 7.67 -17.43 -5.90
N SER A 148 7.64 -16.24 -5.28
CA SER A 148 6.43 -15.57 -4.85
C SER A 148 5.48 -15.13 -6.00
N ARG A 149 5.90 -15.29 -7.27
CA ARG A 149 5.10 -15.00 -8.47
C ARG A 149 4.73 -16.26 -9.27
N THR A 150 5.09 -17.45 -8.80
CA THR A 150 4.77 -18.69 -9.51
C THR A 150 3.32 -19.10 -9.33
N LEU A 151 2.76 -19.82 -10.32
CA LEU A 151 1.42 -20.36 -10.23
C LEU A 151 1.22 -21.20 -8.96
N SER A 152 2.17 -22.09 -8.65
CA SER A 152 2.14 -22.89 -7.42
C SER A 152 1.99 -22.06 -6.13
N THR A 153 2.57 -20.86 -6.11
CA THR A 153 2.44 -19.93 -4.99
C THR A 153 1.05 -19.29 -4.98
N HIS A 154 0.52 -18.93 -6.14
CA HIS A 154 -0.79 -18.28 -6.23
C HIS A 154 -1.95 -19.25 -5.96
N THR A 155 -1.80 -20.53 -6.31
CA THR A 155 -2.80 -21.58 -5.98
C THR A 155 -2.84 -21.91 -4.49
N GLY A 156 -1.69 -21.92 -3.80
CA GLY A 156 -1.65 -22.16 -2.35
C GLY A 156 -1.91 -20.89 -1.54
N MET A 157 -1.05 -19.89 -1.69
CA MET A 157 -1.19 -18.60 -1.01
C MET A 157 -2.10 -17.67 -1.81
N THR A 158 -3.39 -17.99 -1.89
CA THR A 158 -4.41 -17.17 -2.59
C THR A 158 -4.54 -15.78 -1.97
N ASN A 159 -5.25 -14.87 -2.65
CA ASN A 159 -5.56 -13.56 -2.06
C ASN A 159 -6.51 -13.67 -0.87
N ALA A 160 -7.48 -14.60 -0.93
CA ALA A 160 -8.40 -14.89 0.17
C ALA A 160 -7.62 -15.38 1.41
N TRP A 161 -6.76 -16.38 1.23
CA TRP A 161 -5.91 -16.86 2.32
C TRP A 161 -5.03 -15.75 2.93
N LEU A 162 -4.44 -14.89 2.10
CA LEU A 162 -3.66 -13.75 2.62
C LEU A 162 -4.52 -12.76 3.42
N ALA A 163 -5.77 -12.54 3.02
CA ALA A 163 -6.71 -11.70 3.76
C ALA A 163 -7.05 -12.32 5.12
N GLU A 164 -7.30 -13.64 5.19
CA GLU A 164 -7.48 -14.41 6.44
C GLU A 164 -6.27 -14.30 7.37
N GLN A 165 -5.04 -14.24 6.79
CA GLN A 165 -3.83 -14.00 7.58
C GLN A 165 -3.68 -12.53 8.04
N GLY A 166 -4.59 -11.63 7.66
CA GLY A 166 -4.58 -10.22 8.06
C GLY A 166 -3.89 -9.28 7.09
N VAL A 167 -3.63 -9.68 5.84
CA VAL A 167 -3.14 -8.78 4.78
C VAL A 167 -4.30 -7.91 4.28
N ILE A 168 -4.18 -6.61 4.47
CA ILE A 168 -5.20 -5.64 4.10
C ILE A 168 -5.00 -5.20 2.64
N SER A 169 -6.11 -5.07 1.91
CA SER A 169 -6.15 -4.53 0.56
C SER A 169 -6.27 -3.00 0.60
N LEU A 170 -5.35 -2.30 -0.08
CA LEU A 170 -5.41 -0.86 -0.29
C LEU A 170 -6.66 -0.48 -1.10
N LYS A 171 -6.97 -1.29 -2.11
CA LYS A 171 -8.17 -1.11 -2.95
C LYS A 171 -9.44 -1.14 -2.11
N GLU A 172 -9.60 -2.13 -1.23
CA GLU A 172 -10.79 -2.27 -0.37
C GLU A 172 -10.92 -1.10 0.61
N LEU A 173 -9.81 -0.67 1.22
CA LEU A 173 -9.81 0.50 2.10
C LEU A 173 -10.23 1.75 1.34
N TRP A 174 -9.70 1.97 0.14
CA TRP A 174 -10.05 3.11 -0.69
C TRP A 174 -11.53 3.10 -1.09
N VAL A 175 -12.05 1.94 -1.51
CA VAL A 175 -13.48 1.78 -1.83
C VAL A 175 -14.35 2.10 -0.62
N ASN A 176 -13.97 1.65 0.57
CA ASN A 176 -14.72 1.94 1.79
C ASN A 176 -14.69 3.43 2.18
N ILE A 177 -13.62 4.16 1.84
CA ILE A 177 -13.51 5.61 2.08
C ILE A 177 -14.41 6.38 1.10
N HIS A 178 -14.33 6.06 -0.19
CA HIS A 178 -15.05 6.79 -1.22
C HIS A 178 -16.50 6.35 -1.40
N TYR A 179 -16.80 5.08 -1.10
CA TYR A 179 -18.12 4.45 -1.25
C TYR A 179 -18.53 3.72 0.03
N PRO A 180 -18.73 4.44 1.15
CA PRO A 180 -19.15 3.80 2.40
C PRO A 180 -20.51 3.13 2.22
N LYS A 181 -20.62 1.87 2.64
CA LYS A 181 -21.87 1.11 2.60
C LYS A 181 -22.97 1.90 3.34
N GLY A 182 -24.03 2.27 2.62
CA GLY A 182 -25.17 3.01 3.19
C GLY A 182 -25.26 4.51 2.84
N LYS A 183 -24.29 5.08 2.11
CA LYS A 183 -24.43 6.44 1.54
C LYS A 183 -24.49 6.34 0.02
N ALA A 184 -25.60 6.83 -0.58
CA ALA A 184 -25.71 6.93 -2.04
C ALA A 184 -24.53 7.73 -2.59
N SER A 185 -23.79 7.12 -3.52
CA SER A 185 -22.61 7.71 -4.14
C SER A 185 -22.96 8.98 -4.90
N LYS A 186 -22.33 10.10 -4.55
CA LYS A 186 -22.41 11.35 -5.33
C LYS A 186 -21.43 11.40 -6.51
N HIS A 187 -20.57 10.38 -6.68
CA HIS A 187 -19.61 10.33 -7.78
C HIS A 187 -19.74 9.04 -8.59
N ARG A 188 -19.99 9.19 -9.89
CA ARG A 188 -19.87 8.10 -10.86
C ARG A 188 -18.40 7.67 -10.97
N LEU A 189 -18.15 6.36 -11.01
CA LEU A 189 -16.84 5.81 -11.34
C LEU A 189 -16.39 6.36 -12.71
N PRO A 190 -15.17 6.87 -12.85
CA PRO A 190 -14.60 7.15 -14.15
C PRO A 190 -14.44 5.82 -14.91
N ARG A 191 -14.96 5.78 -16.14
CA ARG A 191 -14.81 4.68 -17.09
C ARG A 191 -13.37 4.52 -17.53
#